data_4f3e03b24eddbcce762cef6fc1ab129a
#
_entry.id   4f3e03b24eddbcce762cef6fc1ab129a
#
_cell.length_a   1.000
_cell.length_b   1.000
_cell.length_c   1.000
_cell.angle_alpha   90.00
_cell.angle_beta   90.00
_cell.angle_gamma   90.00
#
_symmetry.space_group_name_H-M   'P 1'
#
loop_
_entity.id
_entity.type
_entity.pdbx_description
1 polymer ?
#
loop_
_entity_poly.entity_id
_entity_poly.type
_entity_poly.pdbx_seq_one_letter_code
_entity_poly.pdbx_strand_id
1 'polypeptide(L)'
;HQAKLPAWTPFYLKTLDSLKKPSQKYYQTTPSENFSLKVSTNLYLRKDYTDTIMNIIKEAPLLPTKQYKYSDYAFILFKEYLEKFHHKSLDKLSDDNFYKLLGANSTTYNPLDKFELSTIMPSEIDMYYRYDTIQGYVHDMAAAMQGGIGGHAGLFSNSLDVAKIMQMYLQKGTYGGHTYFSKDTFDAFNTCYFCNTGNRRGAG
;
A
#
# COMPACT_ATOMS: atom_id res chain seq x y z
N HIS A 1 2.31 -4.91 -14.54
CA HIS A 1 3.22 -3.92 -15.14
C HIS A 1 3.20 -3.89 -16.69
N GLN A 2 2.34 -4.71 -17.33
CA GLN A 2 2.13 -4.72 -18.79
C GLN A 2 0.72 -4.21 -19.18
N ALA A 3 -0.02 -3.62 -18.24
CA ALA A 3 -1.41 -3.20 -18.43
C ALA A 3 -1.55 -1.81 -19.09
N LYS A 4 -0.47 -1.21 -19.57
CA LYS A 4 -0.46 0.15 -20.13
C LYS A 4 -0.85 1.25 -19.14
N LEU A 5 -0.83 0.97 -17.83
CA LEU A 5 -1.14 1.96 -16.80
C LEU A 5 0.02 2.94 -16.61
N PRO A 6 -0.25 4.22 -16.28
CA PRO A 6 0.77 5.17 -15.83
C PRO A 6 1.53 4.62 -14.61
N ALA A 7 2.74 5.13 -14.35
CA ALA A 7 3.55 4.66 -13.23
C ALA A 7 2.90 4.98 -11.89
N TRP A 8 2.61 6.25 -11.66
CA TRP A 8 2.03 6.79 -10.44
C TRP A 8 1.51 8.20 -10.68
N THR A 9 0.77 8.75 -9.72
CA THR A 9 0.35 10.15 -9.73
C THR A 9 0.61 10.75 -8.34
N PRO A 10 1.20 11.95 -8.25
CA PRO A 10 1.38 12.66 -6.99
C PRO A 10 0.05 13.27 -6.54
N PHE A 11 -0.88 12.45 -6.07
CA PHE A 11 -2.24 12.88 -5.70
C PHE A 11 -2.23 14.02 -4.68
N TYR A 12 -1.25 14.03 -3.77
CA TYR A 12 -1.11 15.04 -2.72
C TYR A 12 -0.92 16.47 -3.27
N LEU A 13 -0.27 16.63 -4.43
CA LEU A 13 -0.04 17.97 -5.01
C LEU A 13 -1.35 18.73 -5.26
N LYS A 14 -2.44 18.02 -5.56
CA LYS A 14 -3.76 18.61 -5.76
C LYS A 14 -4.45 19.04 -4.46
N THR A 15 -3.87 18.71 -3.33
CA THR A 15 -4.41 18.99 -1.99
C THR A 15 -3.62 20.06 -1.24
N LEU A 16 -2.58 20.58 -1.88
CA LEU A 16 -1.78 21.67 -1.32
C LEU A 16 -2.35 23.03 -1.73
N ASP A 17 -2.08 24.03 -0.91
CA ASP A 17 -2.38 25.45 -1.20
C ASP A 17 -1.31 26.11 -2.07
N SER A 18 -1.43 27.43 -2.30
CA SER A 18 -0.48 28.22 -3.08
C SER A 18 0.93 28.28 -2.48
N LEU A 19 1.05 28.06 -1.17
CA LEU A 19 2.32 27.98 -0.43
C LEU A 19 2.86 26.55 -0.35
N LYS A 20 2.27 25.60 -1.08
CA LYS A 20 2.60 24.18 -1.07
C LYS A 20 2.41 23.51 0.31
N LYS A 21 1.52 24.04 1.14
CA LYS A 21 1.15 23.45 2.42
C LYS A 21 -0.17 22.70 2.31
N PRO A 22 -0.45 21.71 3.19
CA PRO A 22 -1.75 21.03 3.25
C PRO A 22 -2.89 22.05 3.38
N SER A 23 -3.77 22.07 2.38
CA SER A 23 -4.87 23.03 2.33
C SER A 23 -5.98 22.65 3.31
N GLN A 24 -6.52 23.62 4.05
CA GLN A 24 -7.67 23.45 4.96
C GLN A 24 -8.93 22.94 4.26
N LYS A 25 -9.01 23.05 2.93
CA LYS A 25 -10.08 22.43 2.13
C LYS A 25 -10.06 20.90 2.23
N TYR A 26 -8.87 20.32 2.37
CA TYR A 26 -8.65 18.88 2.35
C TYR A 26 -8.16 18.31 3.67
N TYR A 27 -7.60 19.14 4.56
CA TYR A 27 -6.98 18.70 5.80
C TYR A 27 -7.45 19.45 7.02
N GLN A 28 -7.43 18.75 8.16
CA GLN A 28 -7.56 19.31 9.50
C GLN A 28 -6.49 18.75 10.42
N THR A 29 -6.19 19.46 11.50
CA THR A 29 -5.21 19.03 12.52
C THR A 29 -5.81 18.12 13.59
N THR A 30 -7.13 18.03 13.65
CA THR A 30 -7.87 17.17 14.57
C THR A 30 -8.84 16.27 13.78
N PRO A 31 -9.08 15.04 14.23
CA PRO A 31 -10.02 14.14 13.55
C PRO A 31 -11.46 14.64 13.66
N SER A 32 -12.24 14.37 12.62
CA SER A 32 -13.69 14.55 12.62
C SER A 32 -14.33 13.51 11.69
N GLU A 33 -15.67 13.45 11.67
CA GLU A 33 -16.39 12.49 10.81
C GLU A 33 -15.98 12.60 9.34
N ASN A 34 -15.75 13.81 8.84
CA ASN A 34 -15.36 14.04 7.45
C ASN A 34 -13.85 14.02 7.22
N PHE A 35 -13.04 14.22 8.25
CA PHE A 35 -11.58 14.25 8.20
C PHE A 35 -11.01 13.14 9.10
N SER A 36 -11.14 11.91 8.64
CA SER A 36 -10.81 10.72 9.42
C SER A 36 -9.56 9.97 8.93
N LEU A 37 -9.04 10.29 7.74
CA LEU A 37 -7.84 9.61 7.22
C LEU A 37 -6.58 10.25 7.78
N LYS A 38 -5.99 9.63 8.79
CA LYS A 38 -4.78 10.12 9.44
C LYS A 38 -3.57 9.89 8.54
N VAL A 39 -2.92 10.96 8.08
CA VAL A 39 -1.75 10.90 7.17
C VAL A 39 -0.42 11.17 7.85
N SER A 40 -0.44 11.83 9.01
CA SER A 40 0.70 11.99 9.94
C SER A 40 0.21 12.35 11.34
N THR A 41 1.11 12.73 12.25
CA THR A 41 0.83 12.97 13.67
C THR A 41 -0.38 13.89 13.91
N ASN A 42 -0.44 15.02 13.22
CA ASN A 42 -1.49 16.04 13.37
C ASN A 42 -2.07 16.45 12.01
N LEU A 43 -2.28 15.50 11.11
CA LEU A 43 -2.82 15.79 9.80
C LEU A 43 -3.82 14.72 9.38
N TYR A 44 -5.07 15.15 9.17
CA TYR A 44 -6.19 14.29 8.80
C TYR A 44 -6.78 14.75 7.48
N LEU A 45 -6.77 13.87 6.49
CA LEU A 45 -7.34 14.07 5.16
C LEU A 45 -8.85 13.77 5.18
N ARG A 46 -9.60 14.44 4.34
CA ARG A 46 -11.01 14.14 4.07
C ARG A 46 -11.18 12.72 3.58
N LYS A 47 -12.15 11.99 4.16
CA LYS A 47 -12.43 10.59 3.84
C LYS A 47 -12.86 10.37 2.37
N ASP A 48 -13.57 11.32 1.78
CA ASP A 48 -14.05 11.26 0.41
C ASP A 48 -12.97 11.50 -0.66
N TYR A 49 -11.75 11.85 -0.25
CA TYR A 49 -10.66 12.03 -1.19
C TYR A 49 -10.17 10.69 -1.79
N THR A 50 -10.45 9.57 -1.14
CA THR A 50 -10.21 8.23 -1.71
C THR A 50 -10.99 8.01 -3.01
N ASP A 51 -12.23 8.49 -3.09
CA ASP A 51 -13.02 8.42 -4.33
C ASP A 51 -12.41 9.29 -5.43
N THR A 52 -11.84 10.44 -5.06
CA THR A 52 -11.10 11.29 -6.00
C THR A 52 -9.87 10.57 -6.55
N ILE A 53 -9.10 9.87 -5.72
CA ILE A 53 -7.97 9.05 -6.15
C ILE A 53 -8.43 7.98 -7.13
N MET A 54 -9.50 7.25 -6.81
CA MET A 54 -10.05 6.20 -7.67
C MET A 54 -10.53 6.75 -9.01
N ASN A 55 -11.16 7.92 -9.04
CA ASN A 55 -11.60 8.56 -10.28
C ASN A 55 -10.40 8.99 -11.13
N ILE A 56 -9.36 9.59 -10.54
CA ILE A 56 -8.12 9.92 -11.25
C ILE A 56 -7.49 8.67 -11.89
N ILE A 57 -7.48 7.54 -11.19
CA ILE A 57 -6.93 6.28 -11.71
C ILE A 57 -7.79 5.75 -12.87
N LYS A 58 -9.12 5.77 -12.74
CA LYS A 58 -10.05 5.29 -13.78
C LYS A 58 -9.99 6.13 -15.06
N GLU A 59 -9.79 7.43 -14.92
CA GLU A 59 -9.73 8.38 -16.03
C GLU A 59 -8.31 8.52 -16.60
N ALA A 60 -7.31 7.90 -15.98
CA ALA A 60 -5.93 8.01 -16.43
C ALA A 60 -5.75 7.45 -17.85
N PRO A 61 -5.14 8.21 -18.78
CA PRO A 61 -4.91 7.74 -20.14
C PRO A 61 -3.97 6.54 -20.14
N LEU A 62 -4.32 5.51 -20.88
CA LEU A 62 -3.44 4.35 -21.05
C LEU A 62 -2.22 4.73 -21.89
N LEU A 63 -1.06 4.17 -21.54
CA LEU A 63 0.16 4.33 -22.33
C LEU A 63 -0.05 3.79 -23.77
N PRO A 64 0.56 4.39 -24.78
CA PRO A 64 0.33 4.03 -26.18
C PRO A 64 0.75 2.61 -26.52
N THR A 65 1.80 2.12 -25.90
CA THR A 65 2.37 0.80 -26.17
C THR A 65 2.34 -0.11 -24.96
N LYS A 66 2.20 -1.43 -25.18
CA LYS A 66 2.44 -2.46 -24.17
C LYS A 66 3.95 -2.62 -23.96
N GLN A 67 4.43 -2.14 -22.84
CA GLN A 67 5.81 -2.32 -22.40
C GLN A 67 5.85 -2.43 -20.88
N TYR A 68 6.95 -2.93 -20.34
CA TYR A 68 7.13 -2.91 -18.90
C TYR A 68 7.11 -1.47 -18.38
N LYS A 69 6.21 -1.22 -17.44
CA LYS A 69 6.14 0.03 -16.69
C LYS A 69 5.78 -0.28 -15.24
N TYR A 70 6.67 0.06 -14.31
CA TYR A 70 6.31 0.01 -12.90
C TYR A 70 5.09 0.90 -12.64
N SER A 71 4.08 0.37 -11.94
CA SER A 71 2.84 1.10 -11.71
C SER A 71 2.22 0.73 -10.37
N ASP A 72 1.93 1.72 -9.56
CA ASP A 72 1.18 1.58 -8.30
C ASP A 72 -0.32 1.38 -8.56
N TYR A 73 -0.81 1.86 -9.68
CA TYR A 73 -2.24 1.84 -10.02
C TYR A 73 -2.85 0.44 -9.99
N ALA A 74 -2.12 -0.55 -10.51
CA ALA A 74 -2.60 -1.92 -10.50
C ALA A 74 -2.86 -2.43 -9.08
N PHE A 75 -1.97 -2.13 -8.15
CA PHE A 75 -2.08 -2.58 -6.76
C PHE A 75 -3.15 -1.79 -5.99
N ILE A 76 -3.35 -0.50 -6.28
CA ILE A 76 -4.47 0.27 -5.74
C ILE A 76 -5.81 -0.32 -6.21
N LEU A 77 -5.92 -0.66 -7.50
CA LEU A 77 -7.11 -1.30 -8.06
C LEU A 77 -7.35 -2.70 -7.50
N PHE A 78 -6.28 -3.50 -7.29
CA PHE A 78 -6.39 -4.82 -6.66
C PHE A 78 -6.87 -4.73 -5.23
N LYS A 79 -6.36 -3.77 -4.44
CA LYS A 79 -6.87 -3.51 -3.09
C LYS A 79 -8.37 -3.26 -3.12
N GLU A 80 -8.81 -2.30 -3.92
CA GLU A 80 -10.23 -1.93 -4.05
C GLU A 80 -11.10 -3.12 -4.45
N TYR A 81 -10.62 -3.93 -5.40
CA TYR A 81 -11.31 -5.15 -5.82
C TYR A 81 -11.42 -6.17 -4.70
N LEU A 82 -10.31 -6.46 -4.01
CA LEU A 82 -10.27 -7.46 -2.94
C LEU A 82 -11.15 -7.04 -1.75
N GLU A 83 -11.10 -5.77 -1.34
CA GLU A 83 -11.92 -5.26 -0.25
C GLU A 83 -13.42 -5.34 -0.56
N LYS A 84 -13.81 -5.01 -1.80
CA LYS A 84 -15.22 -5.15 -2.25
C LYS A 84 -15.65 -6.59 -2.36
N PHE A 85 -14.81 -7.45 -2.92
CA PHE A 85 -15.13 -8.87 -3.12
C PHE A 85 -15.28 -9.62 -1.81
N HIS A 86 -14.41 -9.35 -0.83
CA HIS A 86 -14.41 -10.01 0.47
C HIS A 86 -15.22 -9.28 1.54
N HIS A 87 -15.75 -8.08 1.26
CA HIS A 87 -16.39 -7.20 2.25
C HIS A 87 -15.53 -6.98 3.50
N LYS A 88 -14.21 -6.85 3.31
CA LYS A 88 -13.21 -6.79 4.38
C LYS A 88 -12.01 -5.96 3.95
N SER A 89 -11.47 -5.14 4.85
CA SER A 89 -10.30 -4.32 4.55
C SER A 89 -9.03 -5.15 4.30
N LEU A 90 -8.11 -4.63 3.51
CA LEU A 90 -6.89 -5.33 3.09
C LEU A 90 -6.00 -5.72 4.29
N ASP A 91 -5.89 -4.86 5.31
CA ASP A 91 -5.14 -5.16 6.54
C ASP A 91 -5.70 -6.41 7.24
N LYS A 92 -7.04 -6.50 7.35
CA LYS A 92 -7.71 -7.66 7.94
C LYS A 92 -7.59 -8.92 7.08
N LEU A 93 -7.70 -8.76 5.75
CA LEU A 93 -7.50 -9.88 4.83
C LEU A 93 -6.08 -10.44 4.93
N SER A 94 -5.08 -9.56 4.96
CA SER A 94 -3.67 -9.96 5.06
C SER A 94 -3.34 -10.58 6.41
N ASP A 95 -3.86 -10.00 7.50
CA ASP A 95 -3.62 -10.49 8.87
C ASP A 95 -4.24 -11.90 9.06
N ASP A 96 -5.52 -12.08 8.69
CA ASP A 96 -6.22 -13.33 8.93
C ASP A 96 -5.75 -14.48 8.02
N ASN A 97 -5.39 -14.19 6.76
CA ASN A 97 -5.00 -15.23 5.81
C ASN A 97 -3.48 -15.54 5.82
N PHE A 98 -2.65 -14.60 6.32
CA PHE A 98 -1.20 -14.74 6.27
C PHE A 98 -0.52 -14.46 7.60
N TYR A 99 -0.56 -13.23 8.14
CA TYR A 99 0.36 -12.81 9.17
C TYR A 99 0.15 -13.54 10.50
N LYS A 100 -1.10 -13.71 10.94
CA LYS A 100 -1.40 -14.50 12.14
C LYS A 100 -0.98 -15.95 12.00
N LEU A 101 -1.29 -16.59 10.87
CA LEU A 101 -0.97 -17.99 10.63
C LEU A 101 0.54 -18.22 10.51
N LEU A 102 1.29 -17.25 9.96
CA LEU A 102 2.76 -17.26 9.91
C LEU A 102 3.41 -16.99 11.26
N GLY A 103 2.67 -16.52 12.26
CA GLY A 103 3.23 -15.98 13.48
C GLY A 103 4.06 -14.72 13.24
N ALA A 104 3.75 -13.97 12.17
CA ALA A 104 4.38 -12.71 11.78
C ALA A 104 3.73 -11.54 12.54
N ASN A 105 3.81 -11.56 13.86
CA ASN A 105 3.02 -10.73 14.76
C ASN A 105 3.37 -9.23 14.72
N SER A 106 4.53 -8.88 14.20
CA SER A 106 4.94 -7.47 14.00
C SER A 106 4.67 -6.95 12.58
N THR A 107 4.17 -7.81 11.69
CA THR A 107 3.79 -7.39 10.34
C THR A 107 2.38 -6.82 10.36
N THR A 108 2.24 -5.53 10.04
CA THR A 108 0.95 -4.83 10.15
C THR A 108 0.92 -3.56 9.31
N TYR A 109 -0.27 -3.11 8.93
CA TYR A 109 -0.55 -1.74 8.56
C TYR A 109 -0.77 -0.89 9.82
N ASN A 110 -0.63 0.43 9.71
CA ASN A 110 -0.89 1.38 10.80
C ASN A 110 -0.34 0.90 12.16
N PRO A 111 0.99 0.76 12.30
CA PRO A 111 1.61 0.08 13.45
C PRO A 111 1.31 0.76 14.79
N LEU A 112 0.96 2.05 14.81
CA LEU A 112 0.60 2.78 16.04
C LEU A 112 -0.70 2.30 16.70
N ASP A 113 -1.52 1.52 15.99
CA ASP A 113 -2.69 0.86 16.57
C ASP A 113 -2.29 -0.35 17.46
N LYS A 114 -1.03 -0.78 17.38
CA LYS A 114 -0.55 -2.03 17.98
C LYS A 114 0.75 -1.87 18.78
N PHE A 115 1.57 -0.91 18.43
CA PHE A 115 2.92 -0.71 18.98
C PHE A 115 3.16 0.73 19.42
N GLU A 116 3.99 0.88 20.43
CA GLU A 116 4.45 2.17 20.90
C GLU A 116 5.36 2.84 19.86
N LEU A 117 5.24 4.16 19.70
CA LEU A 117 6.02 4.96 18.74
C LEU A 117 7.53 4.73 18.89
N SER A 118 8.03 4.60 20.12
CA SER A 118 9.46 4.39 20.42
C SER A 118 10.04 3.09 19.85
N THR A 119 9.19 2.14 19.48
CA THR A 119 9.61 0.86 18.90
C THR A 119 9.63 0.86 17.37
N ILE A 120 9.21 1.95 16.75
CA ILE A 120 9.10 2.09 15.31
C ILE A 120 10.19 3.04 14.82
N MET A 121 10.95 2.63 13.82
CA MET A 121 11.96 3.49 13.19
C MET A 121 11.30 4.59 12.35
N PRO A 122 11.77 5.85 12.42
CA PRO A 122 11.34 6.89 11.49
C PRO A 122 11.82 6.55 10.07
N SER A 123 11.02 6.92 9.07
CA SER A 123 11.33 6.62 7.66
C SER A 123 11.89 7.83 6.91
N GLU A 124 11.39 9.03 7.17
CA GLU A 124 11.87 10.27 6.53
C GLU A 124 11.53 11.51 7.34
N ILE A 125 12.16 12.64 6.98
CA ILE A 125 11.72 13.99 7.33
C ILE A 125 11.03 14.55 6.08
N ASP A 126 9.69 14.54 6.06
CA ASP A 126 8.89 15.01 4.93
C ASP A 126 8.81 16.55 4.94
N MET A 127 9.50 17.20 4.02
CA MET A 127 9.60 18.66 3.90
C MET A 127 8.74 19.24 2.76
N TYR A 128 7.88 18.44 2.12
CA TYR A 128 7.16 18.88 0.92
C TYR A 128 5.67 18.50 0.89
N TYR A 129 5.22 17.61 1.77
CA TYR A 129 3.82 17.23 1.88
C TYR A 129 3.31 17.38 3.32
N ARG A 130 3.78 16.52 4.25
CA ARG A 130 3.25 16.43 5.61
C ARG A 130 3.97 17.35 6.60
N TYR A 131 5.17 17.80 6.27
CA TYR A 131 6.04 18.65 7.09
C TYR A 131 6.24 18.09 8.50
N ASP A 132 6.53 16.80 8.57
CA ASP A 132 6.64 16.03 9.80
C ASP A 132 7.78 15.01 9.68
N THR A 133 8.28 14.53 10.81
CA THR A 133 9.10 13.32 10.84
C THR A 133 8.19 12.12 10.79
N ILE A 134 8.23 11.39 9.70
CA ILE A 134 7.33 10.26 9.45
C ILE A 134 7.81 9.05 10.23
N GLN A 135 7.12 8.76 11.34
CA GLN A 135 7.37 7.64 12.23
C GLN A 135 6.04 7.00 12.63
N GLY A 136 5.87 5.71 12.32
CA GLY A 136 4.61 5.00 12.56
C GLY A 136 3.50 5.29 11.54
N TYR A 137 3.77 6.12 10.54
CA TYR A 137 2.92 6.37 9.39
C TYR A 137 3.61 5.86 8.13
N VAL A 138 2.81 5.43 7.14
CA VAL A 138 3.37 4.95 5.87
C VAL A 138 4.19 6.06 5.19
N HIS A 139 5.37 5.69 4.70
CA HIS A 139 6.23 6.60 3.95
C HIS A 139 5.55 7.08 2.66
N ASP A 140 5.00 6.17 1.89
CA ASP A 140 4.33 6.46 0.62
C ASP A 140 3.11 7.38 0.81
N MET A 141 3.09 8.47 0.05
CA MET A 141 2.07 9.50 0.18
C MET A 141 0.71 9.07 -0.33
N ALA A 142 0.66 8.28 -1.41
CA ALA A 142 -0.59 7.79 -1.96
C ALA A 142 -1.24 6.76 -1.03
N ALA A 143 -0.45 5.91 -0.38
CA ALA A 143 -0.92 4.99 0.65
C ALA A 143 -1.37 5.74 1.91
N ALA A 144 -0.65 6.81 2.33
CA ALA A 144 -1.06 7.66 3.44
C ALA A 144 -2.45 8.29 3.18
N MET A 145 -2.68 8.78 1.96
CA MET A 145 -3.98 9.35 1.54
C MET A 145 -5.10 8.29 1.45
N GLN A 146 -4.79 7.02 1.54
CA GLN A 146 -5.73 5.89 1.65
C GLN A 146 -5.84 5.37 3.09
N GLY A 147 -5.48 6.17 4.09
CA GLY A 147 -5.54 5.80 5.51
C GLY A 147 -4.41 4.86 5.95
N GLY A 148 -3.29 4.86 5.25
CA GLY A 148 -2.11 4.04 5.59
C GLY A 148 -2.18 2.59 5.08
N ILE A 149 -3.30 2.17 4.49
CA ILE A 149 -3.52 0.81 3.98
C ILE A 149 -3.55 0.88 2.45
N GLY A 150 -2.40 0.79 1.81
CA GLY A 150 -2.27 0.77 0.36
C GLY A 150 -2.01 -0.64 -0.18
N GLY A 151 -2.52 -0.95 -1.37
CA GLY A 151 -2.18 -2.21 -2.05
C GLY A 151 -0.72 -2.25 -2.55
N HIS A 152 -0.10 -1.08 -2.66
CA HIS A 152 1.27 -0.89 -3.17
C HIS A 152 2.27 -0.54 -2.07
N ALA A 153 1.82 -0.06 -0.91
CA ALA A 153 2.65 0.36 0.22
C ALA A 153 1.85 0.40 1.54
N GLY A 154 2.53 0.54 2.67
CA GLY A 154 1.90 0.75 3.98
C GLY A 154 2.19 -0.33 5.00
N LEU A 155 2.87 -1.40 4.62
CA LEU A 155 3.19 -2.50 5.51
C LEU A 155 4.45 -2.18 6.33
N PHE A 156 4.37 -2.42 7.64
CA PHE A 156 5.46 -2.39 8.59
C PHE A 156 5.78 -3.81 9.04
N SER A 157 7.04 -4.09 9.31
CA SER A 157 7.48 -5.41 9.74
C SER A 157 8.86 -5.34 10.41
N ASN A 158 9.37 -6.48 10.83
CA ASN A 158 10.75 -6.68 11.26
C ASN A 158 11.42 -7.81 10.45
N SER A 159 12.74 -7.96 10.60
CA SER A 159 13.52 -8.94 9.85
C SER A 159 13.07 -10.39 10.06
N LEU A 160 12.65 -10.74 11.27
CA LEU A 160 12.22 -12.11 11.58
C LEU A 160 10.88 -12.45 10.91
N ASP A 161 9.94 -11.52 10.93
CA ASP A 161 8.63 -11.72 10.30
C ASP A 161 8.75 -11.75 8.77
N VAL A 162 9.58 -10.87 8.20
CA VAL A 162 9.91 -10.93 6.77
C VAL A 162 10.56 -12.28 6.42
N ALA A 163 11.47 -12.79 7.24
CA ALA A 163 12.10 -14.10 7.01
C ALA A 163 11.07 -15.25 6.98
N LYS A 164 10.04 -15.23 7.84
CA LYS A 164 8.94 -16.22 7.80
C LYS A 164 8.17 -16.17 6.46
N ILE A 165 7.84 -14.96 6.02
CA ILE A 165 7.18 -14.74 4.72
C ILE A 165 8.06 -15.29 3.58
N MET A 166 9.35 -14.95 3.57
CA MET A 166 10.29 -15.42 2.56
C MET A 166 10.46 -16.95 2.61
N GLN A 167 10.47 -17.56 3.81
CA GLN A 167 10.54 -19.01 3.96
C GLN A 167 9.28 -19.69 3.39
N MET A 168 8.09 -19.13 3.62
CA MET A 168 6.85 -19.60 2.98
C MET A 168 6.97 -19.57 1.46
N TYR A 169 7.53 -18.50 0.88
CA TYR A 169 7.77 -18.41 -0.55
C TYR A 169 8.78 -19.47 -1.04
N LEU A 170 9.89 -19.67 -0.34
CA LEU A 170 10.89 -20.71 -0.67
C LEU A 170 10.28 -22.12 -0.64
N GLN A 171 9.32 -22.35 0.25
CA GLN A 171 8.56 -23.60 0.35
C GLN A 171 7.33 -23.65 -0.57
N LYS A 172 7.23 -22.70 -1.53
CA LYS A 172 6.16 -22.65 -2.54
C LYS A 172 4.75 -22.63 -1.97
N GLY A 173 4.57 -21.85 -0.91
CA GLY A 173 3.25 -21.62 -0.31
C GLY A 173 2.96 -22.42 0.94
N THR A 174 3.95 -23.08 1.55
CA THR A 174 3.77 -23.79 2.81
C THR A 174 4.70 -23.25 3.90
N TYR A 175 4.25 -23.23 5.15
CA TYR A 175 5.08 -22.89 6.31
C TYR A 175 4.38 -23.36 7.61
N GLY A 176 5.16 -23.87 8.58
CA GLY A 176 4.64 -24.25 9.90
C GLY A 176 3.49 -25.27 9.86
N GLY A 177 3.47 -26.15 8.87
CA GLY A 177 2.41 -27.15 8.68
C GLY A 177 1.14 -26.63 8.00
N HIS A 178 1.09 -25.33 7.62
CA HIS A 178 -0.02 -24.73 6.89
C HIS A 178 0.30 -24.58 5.40
N THR A 179 -0.72 -24.70 4.57
CA THR A 179 -0.69 -24.35 3.14
C THR A 179 -1.44 -23.04 2.94
N TYR A 180 -0.73 -22.00 2.52
CA TYR A 180 -1.27 -20.65 2.27
C TYR A 180 -1.80 -20.52 0.85
N PHE A 181 -1.10 -21.14 -0.10
CA PHE A 181 -1.51 -21.23 -1.49
C PHE A 181 -0.83 -22.45 -2.14
N SER A 182 -1.39 -22.92 -3.26
CA SER A 182 -0.87 -24.10 -3.95
C SER A 182 0.46 -23.83 -4.65
N LYS A 183 1.25 -24.90 -4.87
CA LYS A 183 2.46 -24.84 -5.69
C LYS A 183 2.16 -24.31 -7.10
N ASP A 184 1.02 -24.67 -7.68
CA ASP A 184 0.62 -24.19 -9.01
C ASP A 184 0.37 -22.68 -9.03
N THR A 185 -0.23 -22.15 -7.95
CA THR A 185 -0.36 -20.70 -7.76
C THR A 185 1.02 -20.03 -7.68
N PHE A 186 1.93 -20.59 -6.87
CA PHE A 186 3.30 -20.10 -6.78
C PHE A 186 3.98 -20.07 -8.15
N ASP A 187 3.95 -21.18 -8.88
CA ASP A 187 4.59 -21.32 -10.18
C ASP A 187 3.97 -20.35 -11.21
N ALA A 188 2.64 -20.18 -11.21
CA ALA A 188 1.95 -19.22 -12.08
C ALA A 188 2.39 -17.77 -11.79
N PHE A 189 2.45 -17.36 -10.53
CA PHE A 189 2.87 -16.00 -10.16
C PHE A 189 4.36 -15.73 -10.40
N ASN A 190 5.20 -16.75 -10.32
CA ASN A 190 6.65 -16.63 -10.58
C ASN A 190 7.04 -16.86 -12.05
N THR A 191 6.11 -17.28 -12.89
CA THR A 191 6.38 -17.45 -14.33
C THR A 191 6.61 -16.10 -14.98
N CYS A 192 7.73 -15.96 -15.67
CA CYS A 192 8.07 -14.76 -16.41
C CYS A 192 7.36 -14.75 -17.77
N TYR A 193 6.14 -14.24 -17.81
CA TYR A 193 5.32 -14.22 -19.03
C TYR A 193 5.83 -13.28 -20.13
N PHE A 194 6.69 -12.34 -19.80
CA PHE A 194 7.15 -11.27 -20.70
C PHE A 194 8.68 -11.16 -20.75
N CYS A 195 9.41 -12.23 -20.45
CA CYS A 195 10.88 -12.24 -20.47
C CYS A 195 11.46 -11.77 -21.81
N ASN A 196 10.84 -12.14 -22.90
CA ASN A 196 11.29 -11.80 -24.26
C ASN A 196 11.13 -10.30 -24.58
N THR A 197 10.43 -9.54 -23.74
CA THR A 197 10.24 -8.08 -23.88
C THR A 197 11.04 -7.27 -22.87
N GLY A 198 12.02 -7.89 -22.19
CA GLY A 198 12.87 -7.25 -21.20
C GLY A 198 12.27 -7.15 -19.79
N ASN A 199 11.08 -7.70 -19.57
CA ASN A 199 10.47 -7.79 -18.25
C ASN A 199 10.86 -9.10 -17.57
N ARG A 200 11.61 -9.02 -16.45
CA ARG A 200 12.05 -10.23 -15.69
C ARG A 200 11.10 -10.65 -14.59
N ARG A 201 9.95 -10.00 -14.45
CA ARG A 201 9.01 -10.25 -13.35
C ARG A 201 8.03 -11.36 -13.69
N GLY A 202 7.49 -11.99 -12.65
CA GLY A 202 6.33 -12.84 -12.74
C GLY A 202 5.04 -12.03 -12.93
N ALA A 203 3.95 -12.47 -12.33
CA ALA A 203 2.65 -11.78 -12.44
C ALA A 203 2.59 -10.44 -11.68
N GLY A 204 3.43 -10.25 -10.67
CA GLY A 204 3.47 -9.04 -9.83
C GLY A 204 4.73 -8.20 -9.94
#